data_59db5d9b2d852b0a03b01876d4c73ea9
#
_entry.id   59db5d9b2d852b0a03b01876d4c73ea9
#
_cell.length_a   1.000
_cell.length_b   1.000
_cell.length_c   1.000
_cell.angle_alpha   90.00
_cell.angle_beta   90.00
_cell.angle_gamma   90.00
#
_symmetry.space_group_name_H-M   'P 1'
#
loop_
_entity.id
_entity.type
_entity.pdbx_description
1 polymer ?
#
loop_
_entity_poly.entity_id
_entity_poly.type
_entity_poly.pdbx_seq_one_letter_code
_entity_poly.pdbx_strand_id
1 'polypeptide(L)'
;GENKLKEHDVVTIDGSTGEVYLGTVDRRSAAEDEDFQAVLKWADDIRELKILTNADTPEQAATARGLGAQGIGLCRSEHMFFAPERISAMRAMIVSEKKKERLEHLETMAAFQSEDISSILKEMDGLPVTMRLLDPPLHEFLPHSHEEMQSLADTVGKPLSVVKDRVAQLQEVNPMLGFRGCRLSVVYPEITEMQARAAGLDPKPEIMVPVVSTARELRLIVPRIQAAVADELEKANVELDIPIGTMMELPRACVTADEIVGTEGVEFMSFGTNDLTQSVWGFSRDDAIKFIGRYQEQVGICGEHGGEPKSVGFFHSLGFDYVSCSPFRVPIARISAGQAAAQSMLKKSAGDRLYRSSITNVKRAGKKSD
;
A
#
# COMPACT_ATOMS: atom_id res chain seq x y z
N GLY A 1 -18.04 30.67 9.45
CA GLY A 1 -19.31 30.35 10.08
C GLY A 1 -19.39 30.98 11.47
N GLU A 2 -20.56 31.37 11.91
CA GLU A 2 -20.77 32.05 13.20
C GLU A 2 -20.74 31.14 14.44
N ASN A 3 -20.71 29.82 14.22
CA ASN A 3 -20.70 28.84 15.31
C ASN A 3 -19.27 28.59 15.83
N LYS A 4 -19.05 28.85 17.12
CA LYS A 4 -17.79 28.54 17.81
C LYS A 4 -17.95 27.23 18.56
N LEU A 5 -17.09 26.26 18.25
CA LEU A 5 -16.97 25.02 19.01
C LEU A 5 -16.24 25.30 20.33
N LYS A 6 -16.67 24.62 21.37
CA LYS A 6 -16.04 24.63 22.71
C LYS A 6 -15.37 23.28 22.94
N GLU A 7 -14.45 23.26 23.85
CA GLU A 7 -13.86 22.03 24.37
C GLU A 7 -14.95 21.09 24.86
N HIS A 8 -14.91 19.82 24.48
CA HIS A 8 -15.91 18.77 24.77
C HIS A 8 -17.22 18.84 23.95
N ASP A 9 -17.37 19.77 23.00
CA ASP A 9 -18.51 19.70 22.06
C ASP A 9 -18.42 18.44 21.21
N VAL A 10 -19.53 17.72 21.12
CA VAL A 10 -19.65 16.57 20.21
C VAL A 10 -19.88 17.08 18.79
N VAL A 11 -19.08 16.59 17.85
CA VAL A 11 -19.22 16.92 16.44
C VAL A 11 -19.22 15.67 15.58
N THR A 12 -19.94 15.71 14.49
CA THR A 12 -19.88 14.69 13.43
C THR A 12 -19.17 15.31 12.20
N ILE A 13 -18.20 14.60 11.64
CA ILE A 13 -17.44 15.05 10.47
C ILE A 13 -17.80 14.14 9.29
N ASP A 14 -18.19 14.75 8.17
CA ASP A 14 -18.26 14.08 6.88
C ASP A 14 -16.90 14.17 6.18
N GLY A 15 -16.17 13.06 6.15
CA GLY A 15 -14.86 13.00 5.53
C GLY A 15 -14.87 13.12 4.00
N SER A 16 -16.04 13.03 3.35
CA SER A 16 -16.17 13.15 1.89
C SER A 16 -16.34 14.60 1.44
N THR A 17 -17.13 15.37 2.21
CA THR A 17 -17.44 16.77 1.92
C THR A 17 -16.57 17.73 2.72
N GLY A 18 -15.98 17.27 3.83
CA GLY A 18 -15.28 18.11 4.81
C GLY A 18 -16.22 18.91 5.72
N GLU A 19 -17.53 18.64 5.68
CA GLU A 19 -18.52 19.31 6.52
C GLU A 19 -18.44 18.83 7.95
N VAL A 20 -18.68 19.75 8.89
CA VAL A 20 -18.69 19.49 10.33
C VAL A 20 -20.07 19.84 10.88
N TYR A 21 -20.73 18.86 11.47
CA TYR A 21 -22.04 19.01 12.09
C TYR A 21 -21.90 19.06 13.60
N LEU A 22 -22.60 19.97 14.25
CA LEU A 22 -22.67 20.02 15.70
C LEU A 22 -23.59 18.90 16.21
N GLY A 23 -23.09 18.11 17.16
CA GLY A 23 -23.82 16.97 17.72
C GLY A 23 -23.59 15.69 16.97
N THR A 24 -24.39 14.68 17.32
CA THR A 24 -24.40 13.38 16.67
C THR A 24 -25.45 13.38 15.56
N VAL A 25 -25.03 12.97 14.36
CA VAL A 25 -25.92 12.75 13.21
C VAL A 25 -26.25 11.26 13.11
N ASP A 26 -27.48 10.93 12.79
CA ASP A 26 -27.90 9.55 12.54
C ASP A 26 -27.10 8.96 11.39
N ARG A 27 -26.41 7.85 11.67
CA ARG A 27 -25.62 7.13 10.68
C ARG A 27 -26.31 5.83 10.33
N ARG A 28 -26.50 5.58 9.04
CA ARG A 28 -26.92 4.27 8.54
C ARG A 28 -25.67 3.46 8.15
N SER A 29 -25.64 2.22 8.54
CA SER A 29 -24.62 1.28 8.06
C SER A 29 -25.00 0.86 6.64
N ALA A 30 -24.09 1.08 5.69
CA ALA A 30 -24.28 0.58 4.32
C ALA A 30 -24.36 -0.97 4.27
N ALA A 31 -23.85 -1.66 5.30
CA ALA A 31 -23.95 -3.10 5.44
C ALA A 31 -25.38 -3.60 5.72
N GLU A 32 -26.24 -2.75 6.30
CA GLU A 32 -27.62 -3.09 6.69
C GLU A 32 -28.66 -2.72 5.63
N ASP A 33 -28.26 -2.07 4.55
CA ASP A 33 -29.16 -1.66 3.46
C ASP A 33 -29.21 -2.74 2.37
N GLU A 34 -30.35 -3.44 2.26
CA GLU A 34 -30.55 -4.54 1.31
C GLU A 34 -30.43 -4.10 -0.16
N ASP A 35 -30.91 -2.90 -0.50
CA ASP A 35 -30.83 -2.37 -1.86
C ASP A 35 -29.36 -2.06 -2.21
N PHE A 36 -28.61 -1.51 -1.26
CA PHE A 36 -27.18 -1.26 -1.43
C PHE A 36 -26.39 -2.57 -1.61
N GLN A 37 -26.71 -3.60 -0.82
CA GLN A 37 -26.10 -4.92 -0.97
C GLN A 37 -26.43 -5.57 -2.31
N ALA A 38 -27.66 -5.39 -2.82
CA ALA A 38 -28.04 -5.87 -4.15
C ALA A 38 -27.20 -5.19 -5.25
N VAL A 39 -27.02 -3.87 -5.18
CA VAL A 39 -26.16 -3.13 -6.14
C VAL A 39 -24.72 -3.59 -6.07
N LEU A 40 -24.16 -3.81 -4.86
CA LEU A 40 -22.82 -4.34 -4.70
C LEU A 40 -22.67 -5.72 -5.32
N LYS A 41 -23.66 -6.59 -5.13
CA LYS A 41 -23.67 -7.92 -5.74
C LYS A 41 -23.67 -7.86 -7.26
N TRP A 42 -24.54 -7.02 -7.86
CA TRP A 42 -24.54 -6.83 -9.30
C TRP A 42 -23.22 -6.31 -9.84
N ALA A 43 -22.56 -5.41 -9.11
CA ALA A 43 -21.23 -4.93 -9.46
C ALA A 43 -20.19 -6.06 -9.40
N ASP A 44 -20.24 -6.90 -8.36
CA ASP A 44 -19.34 -8.04 -8.20
C ASP A 44 -19.54 -9.12 -9.28
N ASP A 45 -20.77 -9.33 -9.73
CA ASP A 45 -21.09 -10.32 -10.76
C ASP A 45 -20.48 -9.99 -12.13
N ILE A 46 -20.16 -8.72 -12.40
CA ILE A 46 -19.68 -8.26 -13.70
C ILE A 46 -18.28 -7.65 -13.71
N ARG A 47 -17.77 -7.21 -12.57
CA ARG A 47 -16.44 -6.58 -12.51
C ARG A 47 -15.32 -7.60 -12.80
N GLU A 48 -14.30 -7.15 -13.51
CA GLU A 48 -13.08 -7.90 -13.80
C GLU A 48 -11.99 -7.59 -12.78
N LEU A 49 -11.89 -6.32 -12.33
CA LEU A 49 -10.94 -5.88 -11.32
C LEU A 49 -11.24 -6.50 -9.95
N LYS A 50 -10.23 -7.06 -9.31
CA LYS A 50 -10.29 -7.40 -7.88
C LYS A 50 -10.18 -6.13 -7.03
N ILE A 51 -10.92 -6.09 -5.93
CA ILE A 51 -10.88 -4.99 -4.99
C ILE A 51 -10.19 -5.46 -3.71
N LEU A 52 -8.98 -4.99 -3.52
CA LEU A 52 -8.18 -5.22 -2.33
C LEU A 52 -8.24 -3.99 -1.40
N THR A 53 -7.75 -4.15 -0.18
CA THR A 53 -7.70 -3.06 0.79
C THR A 53 -6.26 -2.73 1.20
N ASN A 54 -6.07 -1.50 1.70
CA ASN A 54 -4.89 -1.13 2.46
C ASN A 54 -5.26 -1.31 3.94
N ALA A 55 -4.60 -2.22 4.63
CA ALA A 55 -4.84 -2.48 6.05
C ALA A 55 -3.53 -2.88 6.73
N ASP A 56 -3.29 -2.28 7.90
CA ASP A 56 -2.06 -2.40 8.66
C ASP A 56 -2.31 -3.00 10.06
N THR A 57 -3.59 -3.25 10.42
CA THR A 57 -4.00 -3.89 11.67
C THR A 57 -5.09 -4.95 11.44
N PRO A 58 -5.25 -5.92 12.37
CA PRO A 58 -6.29 -6.94 12.26
C PRO A 58 -7.70 -6.34 12.20
N GLU A 59 -7.98 -5.26 12.93
CA GLU A 59 -9.29 -4.60 12.95
C GLU A 59 -9.62 -3.96 11.59
N GLN A 60 -8.62 -3.34 10.95
CA GLN A 60 -8.77 -2.80 9.60
C GLN A 60 -9.01 -3.92 8.58
N ALA A 61 -8.30 -5.03 8.72
CA ALA A 61 -8.43 -6.21 7.89
C ALA A 61 -9.85 -6.81 8.02
N ALA A 62 -10.32 -7.05 9.23
CA ALA A 62 -11.66 -7.55 9.52
C ALA A 62 -12.75 -6.62 8.96
N THR A 63 -12.61 -5.31 9.17
CA THR A 63 -13.53 -4.30 8.64
C THR A 63 -13.60 -4.36 7.11
N ALA A 64 -12.45 -4.37 6.44
CA ALA A 64 -12.40 -4.40 4.98
C ALA A 64 -12.96 -5.70 4.41
N ARG A 65 -12.66 -6.85 5.05
CA ARG A 65 -13.24 -8.15 4.68
C ARG A 65 -14.76 -8.13 4.80
N GLY A 66 -15.29 -7.57 5.88
CA GLY A 66 -16.74 -7.38 6.06
C GLY A 66 -17.37 -6.49 4.98
N LEU A 67 -16.63 -5.53 4.44
CA LEU A 67 -17.05 -4.68 3.32
C LEU A 67 -16.83 -5.33 1.94
N GLY A 68 -16.31 -6.56 1.89
CA GLY A 68 -16.13 -7.35 0.67
C GLY A 68 -14.79 -7.16 -0.04
N ALA A 69 -13.75 -6.76 0.67
CA ALA A 69 -12.39 -6.80 0.15
C ALA A 69 -11.94 -8.24 -0.12
N GLN A 70 -11.21 -8.43 -1.21
CA GLN A 70 -10.73 -9.73 -1.68
C GLN A 70 -9.26 -9.99 -1.30
N GLY A 71 -8.74 -9.27 -0.34
CA GLY A 71 -7.39 -9.37 0.18
C GLY A 71 -6.83 -8.01 0.60
N ILE A 72 -5.57 -8.00 0.99
CA ILE A 72 -4.81 -6.78 1.29
C ILE A 72 -3.80 -6.55 0.17
N GLY A 73 -3.94 -5.44 -0.57
CA GLY A 73 -3.00 -5.04 -1.61
C GLY A 73 -1.84 -4.20 -1.09
N LEU A 74 -1.94 -3.69 0.13
CA LEU A 74 -0.88 -2.98 0.82
C LEU A 74 -1.03 -3.10 2.34
N CYS A 75 -0.11 -3.82 2.97
CA CYS A 75 0.15 -3.76 4.40
C CYS A 75 1.50 -3.07 4.62
N ARG A 76 1.49 -1.97 5.37
CA ARG A 76 2.69 -1.18 5.69
C ARG A 76 3.33 -1.71 6.96
N SER A 77 4.41 -2.47 6.81
CA SER A 77 5.08 -3.12 7.94
C SER A 77 5.67 -2.15 8.96
N GLU A 78 5.95 -0.91 8.56
CA GLU A 78 6.46 0.12 9.45
C GLU A 78 5.47 0.54 10.54
N HIS A 79 4.17 0.49 10.28
CA HIS A 79 3.15 0.86 11.27
C HIS A 79 3.16 -0.05 12.50
N MET A 80 3.68 -1.26 12.36
CA MET A 80 3.83 -2.20 13.47
C MET A 80 4.85 -1.76 14.52
N PHE A 81 5.71 -0.78 14.20
CA PHE A 81 6.80 -0.34 15.06
C PHE A 81 6.60 1.04 15.72
N PHE A 82 5.50 1.73 15.45
CA PHE A 82 5.24 3.05 16.04
C PHE A 82 4.65 3.00 17.46
N ALA A 83 4.20 1.84 17.93
CA ALA A 83 3.71 1.70 19.30
C ALA A 83 4.84 2.00 20.32
N PRO A 84 4.52 2.67 21.45
CA PRO A 84 5.53 3.12 22.42
C PRO A 84 6.45 2.00 22.93
N GLU A 85 5.93 0.80 23.12
CA GLU A 85 6.68 -0.37 23.57
C GLU A 85 7.61 -0.96 22.50
N ARG A 86 7.36 -0.66 21.22
CA ARG A 86 8.06 -1.23 20.06
C ARG A 86 9.09 -0.26 19.46
N ILE A 87 8.78 1.04 19.49
CA ILE A 87 9.63 2.07 18.92
C ILE A 87 11.01 2.11 19.55
N SER A 88 11.13 1.68 20.81
CA SER A 88 12.42 1.60 21.52
C SER A 88 13.37 0.59 20.85
N ALA A 89 12.87 -0.60 20.45
CA ALA A 89 13.67 -1.60 19.75
C ALA A 89 14.08 -1.11 18.35
N MET A 90 13.14 -0.45 17.62
CA MET A 90 13.43 0.15 16.31
C MET A 90 14.53 1.22 16.43
N ARG A 91 14.43 2.14 17.38
CA ARG A 91 15.43 3.18 17.63
C ARG A 91 16.78 2.59 18.00
N ALA A 92 16.81 1.56 18.84
CA ALA A 92 18.05 0.88 19.24
C ALA A 92 18.73 0.19 18.04
N MET A 93 17.94 -0.45 17.17
CA MET A 93 18.42 -1.03 15.92
C MET A 93 19.03 0.05 15.01
N ILE A 94 18.36 1.20 14.83
CA ILE A 94 18.79 2.28 13.94
C ILE A 94 20.13 2.90 14.39
N VAL A 95 20.32 3.13 15.69
CA VAL A 95 21.55 3.74 16.22
C VAL A 95 22.71 2.75 16.33
N SER A 96 22.46 1.46 16.16
CA SER A 96 23.49 0.41 16.20
C SER A 96 24.42 0.52 14.99
N GLU A 97 25.71 0.68 15.23
CA GLU A 97 26.72 0.77 14.18
C GLU A 97 27.16 -0.61 13.69
N LYS A 98 27.25 -1.59 14.60
CA LYS A 98 27.71 -2.93 14.30
C LYS A 98 26.55 -3.84 13.93
N LYS A 99 26.75 -4.69 12.91
CA LYS A 99 25.75 -5.68 12.50
C LYS A 99 25.30 -6.57 13.67
N LYS A 100 26.22 -6.99 14.57
CA LYS A 100 25.87 -7.82 15.72
C LYS A 100 24.88 -7.13 16.65
N GLU A 101 25.11 -5.85 16.98
CA GLU A 101 24.19 -5.07 17.82
C GLU A 101 22.81 -4.93 17.14
N ARG A 102 22.79 -4.70 15.82
CA ARG A 102 21.51 -4.62 15.06
C ARG A 102 20.75 -5.94 15.10
N LEU A 103 21.41 -7.07 14.94
CA LEU A 103 20.77 -8.38 14.96
C LEU A 103 20.05 -8.66 16.29
N GLU A 104 20.65 -8.27 17.43
CA GLU A 104 20.05 -8.44 18.76
C GLU A 104 18.71 -7.67 18.87
N HIS A 105 18.62 -6.45 18.31
CA HIS A 105 17.40 -5.68 18.30
C HIS A 105 16.40 -6.18 17.26
N LEU A 106 16.88 -6.67 16.11
CA LEU A 106 16.04 -7.27 15.08
C LEU A 106 15.33 -8.54 15.54
N GLU A 107 15.93 -9.35 16.43
CA GLU A 107 15.25 -10.50 17.04
C GLU A 107 14.02 -10.08 17.85
N THR A 108 14.13 -9.00 18.62
CA THR A 108 13.00 -8.43 19.36
C THR A 108 11.91 -7.90 18.41
N MET A 109 12.31 -7.21 17.35
CA MET A 109 11.40 -6.68 16.34
C MET A 109 10.68 -7.79 15.56
N ALA A 110 11.40 -8.88 15.26
CA ALA A 110 10.85 -10.05 14.56
C ALA A 110 9.66 -10.66 15.33
N ALA A 111 9.78 -10.77 16.65
CA ALA A 111 8.71 -11.32 17.48
C ALA A 111 7.42 -10.48 17.37
N PHE A 112 7.52 -9.15 17.49
CA PHE A 112 6.39 -8.25 17.35
C PHE A 112 5.78 -8.32 15.96
N GLN A 113 6.63 -8.30 14.93
CA GLN A 113 6.15 -8.30 13.55
C GLN A 113 5.45 -9.62 13.19
N SER A 114 6.00 -10.76 13.62
CA SER A 114 5.38 -12.06 13.39
C SER A 114 4.01 -12.19 14.06
N GLU A 115 3.83 -11.64 15.26
CA GLU A 115 2.55 -11.61 15.96
C GLU A 115 1.50 -10.79 15.20
N ASP A 116 1.86 -9.57 14.78
CA ASP A 116 0.96 -8.68 14.05
C ASP A 116 0.57 -9.28 12.69
N ILE A 117 1.56 -9.78 11.94
CA ILE A 117 1.33 -10.39 10.65
C ILE A 117 0.42 -11.61 10.77
N SER A 118 0.70 -12.51 11.72
CA SER A 118 -0.13 -13.69 11.96
C SER A 118 -1.57 -13.30 12.28
N SER A 119 -1.76 -12.21 13.02
CA SER A 119 -3.09 -11.71 13.36
C SER A 119 -3.83 -11.15 12.13
N ILE A 120 -3.15 -10.40 11.28
CA ILE A 120 -3.72 -9.90 10.00
C ILE A 120 -4.04 -11.05 9.06
N LEU A 121 -3.15 -12.02 8.93
CA LEU A 121 -3.33 -13.19 8.06
C LEU A 121 -4.53 -14.05 8.51
N LYS A 122 -4.76 -14.21 9.82
CA LYS A 122 -5.95 -14.89 10.35
C LYS A 122 -7.24 -14.20 9.94
N GLU A 123 -7.29 -12.86 10.01
CA GLU A 123 -8.46 -12.10 9.56
C GLU A 123 -8.68 -12.23 8.04
N MET A 124 -7.63 -12.42 7.27
CA MET A 124 -7.65 -12.57 5.81
C MET A 124 -7.53 -14.02 5.34
N ASP A 125 -7.83 -15.00 6.19
CA ASP A 125 -7.71 -16.43 5.86
C ASP A 125 -8.27 -16.77 4.47
N GLY A 126 -7.44 -17.40 3.64
CA GLY A 126 -7.72 -17.76 2.26
C GLY A 126 -7.56 -16.64 1.23
N LEU A 127 -7.28 -15.39 1.65
CA LEU A 127 -7.12 -14.22 0.78
C LEU A 127 -5.65 -13.75 0.72
N PRO A 128 -5.21 -13.13 -0.39
CA PRO A 128 -3.85 -12.63 -0.50
C PRO A 128 -3.60 -11.43 0.42
N VAL A 129 -2.39 -11.36 0.97
CA VAL A 129 -1.92 -10.25 1.81
C VAL A 129 -0.54 -9.80 1.33
N THR A 130 -0.51 -8.67 0.65
CA THR A 130 0.74 -8.06 0.18
C THR A 130 1.38 -7.23 1.28
N MET A 131 2.52 -7.70 1.79
CA MET A 131 3.29 -7.04 2.82
C MET A 131 4.42 -6.24 2.21
N ARG A 132 4.38 -4.93 2.39
CA ARG A 132 5.47 -4.07 1.98
C ARG A 132 6.59 -4.10 3.02
N LEU A 133 7.82 -4.33 2.56
CA LEU A 133 9.01 -4.18 3.41
C LEU A 133 9.15 -2.74 3.89
N LEU A 134 9.96 -2.53 4.92
CA LEU A 134 10.17 -1.23 5.55
C LEU A 134 10.46 -0.14 4.51
N ASP A 135 9.57 0.84 4.42
CA ASP A 135 9.64 1.90 3.43
C ASP A 135 10.14 3.24 3.97
N PRO A 136 9.67 3.77 5.12
CA PRO A 136 10.07 5.09 5.58
C PRO A 136 11.57 5.17 5.85
N PRO A 137 12.16 6.38 5.71
CA PRO A 137 13.53 6.59 6.12
C PRO A 137 13.68 6.34 7.62
N LEU A 138 14.82 5.77 8.02
CA LEU A 138 15.13 5.54 9.44
C LEU A 138 15.09 6.83 10.25
N HIS A 139 15.31 7.97 9.59
CA HIS A 139 15.17 9.31 10.12
C HIS A 139 13.83 9.56 10.84
N GLU A 140 12.71 9.02 10.33
CA GLU A 140 11.39 9.24 10.93
C GLU A 140 11.21 8.59 12.31
N PHE A 141 11.99 7.57 12.61
CA PHE A 141 11.97 6.90 13.90
C PHE A 141 12.89 7.52 14.94
N LEU A 142 13.78 8.43 14.54
CA LEU A 142 14.76 9.01 15.45
C LEU A 142 14.10 9.78 16.60
N PRO A 143 14.71 9.77 17.81
CA PRO A 143 14.20 10.54 18.92
C PRO A 143 14.36 12.04 18.67
N HIS A 144 13.35 12.82 19.04
CA HIS A 144 13.31 14.27 18.84
C HIS A 144 13.57 15.05 20.13
N SER A 145 13.17 14.52 21.28
CA SER A 145 13.36 15.17 22.58
C SER A 145 14.61 14.70 23.31
N HIS A 146 15.02 15.49 24.29
CA HIS A 146 16.15 15.12 25.16
C HIS A 146 15.82 13.88 25.99
N GLU A 147 14.60 13.76 26.46
CA GLU A 147 14.07 12.65 27.25
C GLU A 147 14.09 11.36 26.44
N GLU A 148 13.63 11.41 25.19
CA GLU A 148 13.68 10.26 24.29
C GLU A 148 15.12 9.81 23.98
N MET A 149 16.05 10.77 23.79
CA MET A 149 17.46 10.46 23.58
C MET A 149 18.11 9.86 24.82
N GLN A 150 17.74 10.31 26.02
CA GLN A 150 18.21 9.73 27.28
C GLN A 150 17.68 8.31 27.46
N SER A 151 16.39 8.10 27.24
CA SER A 151 15.78 6.77 27.29
C SER A 151 16.43 5.79 26.31
N LEU A 152 16.74 6.25 25.11
CA LEU A 152 17.47 5.45 24.12
C LEU A 152 18.89 5.13 24.58
N ALA A 153 19.59 6.11 25.17
CA ALA A 153 20.95 5.92 25.71
C ALA A 153 20.97 4.84 26.81
N ASP A 154 19.98 4.88 27.70
CA ASP A 154 19.81 3.87 28.75
C ASP A 154 19.51 2.49 28.16
N THR A 155 18.64 2.42 27.12
CA THR A 155 18.29 1.17 26.44
C THR A 155 19.50 0.52 25.77
N VAL A 156 20.34 1.30 25.06
CA VAL A 156 21.49 0.77 24.33
C VAL A 156 22.76 0.68 25.18
N GLY A 157 22.71 1.14 26.44
CA GLY A 157 23.87 1.13 27.36
C GLY A 157 25.02 2.01 26.89
N LYS A 158 24.74 3.11 26.16
CA LYS A 158 25.77 4.05 25.64
C LYS A 158 25.61 5.44 26.28
N PRO A 159 26.68 6.23 26.39
CA PRO A 159 26.59 7.61 26.87
C PRO A 159 25.62 8.44 25.98
N LEU A 160 24.87 9.34 26.61
CA LEU A 160 23.91 10.21 25.89
C LEU A 160 24.60 11.04 24.78
N SER A 161 25.85 11.48 25.00
CA SER A 161 26.61 12.20 23.96
C SER A 161 26.79 11.36 22.70
N VAL A 162 27.11 10.08 22.83
CA VAL A 162 27.28 9.15 21.71
C VAL A 162 25.96 8.96 20.95
N VAL A 163 24.86 8.83 21.69
CA VAL A 163 23.54 8.71 21.06
C VAL A 163 23.15 10.00 20.33
N LYS A 164 23.40 11.17 20.92
CA LYS A 164 23.16 12.48 20.27
C LYS A 164 23.96 12.62 18.97
N ASP A 165 25.25 12.30 19.01
CA ASP A 165 26.12 12.37 17.83
C ASP A 165 25.61 11.41 16.74
N ARG A 166 25.19 10.21 17.12
CA ARG A 166 24.66 9.22 16.17
C ARG A 166 23.33 9.66 15.57
N VAL A 167 22.42 10.19 16.36
CA VAL A 167 21.15 10.74 15.88
C VAL A 167 21.39 11.88 14.90
N ALA A 168 22.31 12.81 15.23
CA ALA A 168 22.67 13.91 14.33
C ALA A 168 23.25 13.42 13.00
N GLN A 169 24.07 12.37 13.00
CA GLN A 169 24.63 11.76 11.78
C GLN A 169 23.56 11.10 10.90
N LEU A 170 22.49 10.58 11.51
CA LEU A 170 21.41 9.88 10.81
C LEU A 170 20.28 10.81 10.35
N GLN A 171 20.30 12.08 10.77
CA GLN A 171 19.36 13.06 10.27
C GLN A 171 19.60 13.34 8.79
N GLU A 172 18.52 13.36 8.02
CA GLU A 172 18.54 13.60 6.59
C GLU A 172 17.91 14.95 6.24
N VAL A 173 18.48 15.66 5.28
CA VAL A 173 17.96 16.95 4.79
C VAL A 173 16.71 16.73 3.91
N ASN A 174 16.71 15.65 3.14
CA ASN A 174 15.58 15.25 2.30
C ASN A 174 15.28 13.75 2.50
N PRO A 175 14.58 13.39 3.59
CA PRO A 175 14.32 11.98 3.92
C PRO A 175 13.51 11.25 2.85
N MET A 176 12.61 11.94 2.14
CA MET A 176 11.76 11.33 1.11
C MET A 176 12.57 10.76 -0.07
N LEU A 177 13.73 11.36 -0.38
CA LEU A 177 14.68 10.88 -1.40
C LEU A 177 15.92 10.24 -0.78
N GLY A 178 15.90 10.00 0.52
CA GLY A 178 17.04 9.56 1.31
C GLY A 178 17.18 8.06 1.47
N PHE A 179 17.64 7.65 2.65
CA PHE A 179 17.98 6.28 3.01
C PHE A 179 16.75 5.50 3.49
N ARG A 180 15.95 5.05 2.55
CA ARG A 180 14.66 4.37 2.75
C ARG A 180 14.45 3.22 1.77
N GLY A 181 13.43 2.39 2.01
CA GLY A 181 12.95 1.36 1.11
C GLY A 181 14.03 0.37 0.68
N CYS A 182 14.11 0.07 -0.60
CA CYS A 182 15.09 -0.88 -1.14
C CYS A 182 16.55 -0.50 -0.85
N ARG A 183 16.85 0.78 -0.60
CA ARG A 183 18.20 1.22 -0.23
C ARG A 183 18.60 0.68 1.14
N LEU A 184 17.65 0.58 2.10
CA LEU A 184 17.87 -0.11 3.37
C LEU A 184 18.16 -1.59 3.14
N SER A 185 17.38 -2.24 2.27
CA SER A 185 17.55 -3.66 1.93
C SER A 185 18.92 -3.97 1.32
N VAL A 186 19.48 -3.04 0.56
CA VAL A 186 20.83 -3.19 -0.03
C VAL A 186 21.92 -3.01 1.01
N VAL A 187 21.81 -2.01 1.90
CA VAL A 187 22.89 -1.64 2.86
C VAL A 187 22.79 -2.42 4.15
N TYR A 188 21.58 -2.68 4.64
CA TYR A 188 21.29 -3.45 5.85
C TYR A 188 20.41 -4.66 5.53
N PRO A 189 20.92 -5.66 4.78
CA PRO A 189 20.12 -6.79 4.31
C PRO A 189 19.48 -7.59 5.44
N GLU A 190 20.06 -7.57 6.64
CA GLU A 190 19.53 -8.23 7.83
C GLU A 190 18.13 -7.71 8.22
N ILE A 191 17.79 -6.46 7.91
CA ILE A 191 16.43 -5.92 8.13
C ILE A 191 15.45 -6.64 7.20
N THR A 192 15.79 -6.72 5.92
CA THR A 192 14.98 -7.41 4.92
C THR A 192 14.82 -8.90 5.23
N GLU A 193 15.90 -9.56 5.61
CA GLU A 193 15.90 -10.97 5.99
C GLU A 193 15.01 -11.21 7.21
N MET A 194 15.05 -10.33 8.21
CA MET A 194 14.16 -10.41 9.37
C MET A 194 12.70 -10.25 8.96
N GLN A 195 12.37 -9.24 8.15
CA GLN A 195 11.00 -9.01 7.70
C GLN A 195 10.48 -10.14 6.83
N ALA A 196 11.32 -10.70 5.95
CA ALA A 196 10.95 -11.83 5.12
C ALA A 196 10.63 -13.08 5.96
N ARG A 197 11.41 -13.35 7.03
CA ARG A 197 11.10 -14.42 7.99
C ARG A 197 9.81 -14.16 8.75
N ALA A 198 9.57 -12.92 9.17
CA ALA A 198 8.37 -12.54 9.91
C ALA A 198 7.10 -12.55 9.05
N ALA A 199 7.23 -12.46 7.73
CA ALA A 199 6.09 -12.49 6.80
C ALA A 199 5.27 -13.79 6.89
N GLY A 200 5.80 -14.79 7.58
CA GLY A 200 5.01 -15.86 8.12
C GLY A 200 4.75 -17.01 7.16
N LEU A 201 4.05 -17.98 7.72
CA LEU A 201 3.89 -19.31 7.20
C LEU A 201 2.43 -19.61 6.82
N ASP A 202 1.55 -18.58 6.69
CA ASP A 202 0.11 -18.83 6.52
C ASP A 202 -0.64 -17.66 5.88
N PRO A 203 -1.75 -17.84 5.14
CA PRO A 203 -1.96 -18.83 4.07
C PRO A 203 -1.69 -18.30 2.66
N LYS A 204 -1.48 -16.96 2.41
CA LYS A 204 -1.09 -16.37 1.11
C LYS A 204 -0.39 -15.03 1.29
N PRO A 205 0.74 -14.98 1.99
CA PRO A 205 1.53 -13.77 2.08
C PRO A 205 2.22 -13.50 0.73
N GLU A 206 2.34 -12.23 0.40
CA GLU A 206 3.13 -11.71 -0.72
C GLU A 206 4.10 -10.67 -0.16
N ILE A 207 5.34 -10.64 -0.65
CA ILE A 207 6.35 -9.68 -0.18
C ILE A 207 6.62 -8.65 -1.26
N MET A 208 6.53 -7.36 -0.92
CA MET A 208 6.70 -6.26 -1.85
C MET A 208 7.87 -5.35 -1.45
N VAL A 209 8.80 -5.15 -2.39
CA VAL A 209 9.98 -4.28 -2.22
C VAL A 209 9.65 -2.86 -2.65
N PRO A 210 9.71 -1.85 -1.74
CA PRO A 210 9.37 -0.46 -2.05
C PRO A 210 10.55 0.33 -2.64
N VAL A 211 10.26 1.45 -3.29
CA VAL A 211 11.21 2.50 -3.75
C VAL A 211 12.27 1.98 -4.73
N VAL A 212 11.95 0.95 -5.50
CA VAL A 212 12.86 0.39 -6.50
C VAL A 212 13.03 1.34 -7.67
N SER A 213 14.27 1.57 -8.08
CA SER A 213 14.65 2.43 -9.21
C SER A 213 15.22 1.63 -10.38
N THR A 214 15.84 0.49 -10.12
CA THR A 214 16.54 -0.31 -11.14
C THR A 214 16.38 -1.81 -10.89
N ALA A 215 16.40 -2.60 -11.95
CA ALA A 215 16.44 -4.07 -11.86
C ALA A 215 17.63 -4.59 -11.06
N ARG A 216 18.76 -3.84 -11.02
CA ARG A 216 19.94 -4.23 -10.25
C ARG A 216 19.67 -4.29 -8.74
N GLU A 217 18.84 -3.40 -8.21
CA GLU A 217 18.44 -3.42 -6.79
C GLU A 217 17.69 -4.71 -6.46
N LEU A 218 16.73 -5.10 -7.32
CA LEU A 218 15.98 -6.35 -7.15
C LEU A 218 16.87 -7.59 -7.25
N ARG A 219 17.81 -7.62 -8.18
CA ARG A 219 18.77 -8.74 -8.29
C ARG A 219 19.64 -8.93 -7.04
N LEU A 220 19.82 -7.89 -6.22
CA LEU A 220 20.52 -7.98 -4.94
C LEU A 220 19.59 -8.40 -3.79
N ILE A 221 18.32 -8.00 -3.85
CA ILE A 221 17.36 -8.13 -2.74
C ILE A 221 16.57 -9.45 -2.84
N VAL A 222 16.02 -9.77 -4.01
CA VAL A 222 15.14 -10.92 -4.22
C VAL A 222 15.77 -12.25 -3.77
N PRO A 223 17.03 -12.59 -4.14
CA PRO A 223 17.64 -13.83 -3.67
C PRO A 223 17.78 -13.92 -2.16
N ARG A 224 17.94 -12.79 -1.46
CA ARG A 224 18.02 -12.76 0.01
C ARG A 224 16.67 -12.99 0.67
N ILE A 225 15.60 -12.43 0.10
CA ILE A 225 14.24 -12.70 0.55
C ILE A 225 13.93 -14.18 0.36
N GLN A 226 14.20 -14.72 -0.83
CA GLN A 226 13.98 -16.13 -1.14
C GLN A 226 14.73 -17.07 -0.19
N ALA A 227 16.00 -16.78 0.10
CA ALA A 227 16.79 -17.57 1.03
C ALA A 227 16.25 -17.49 2.47
N ALA A 228 15.83 -16.29 2.92
CA ALA A 228 15.27 -16.12 4.26
C ALA A 228 13.92 -16.83 4.42
N VAL A 229 13.06 -16.75 3.39
CA VAL A 229 11.77 -17.46 3.33
C VAL A 229 11.99 -18.98 3.32
N ALA A 230 12.88 -19.48 2.47
CA ALA A 230 13.17 -20.90 2.36
C ALA A 230 13.68 -21.49 3.69
N ASP A 231 14.54 -20.77 4.41
CA ASP A 231 15.04 -21.16 5.74
C ASP A 231 13.90 -21.31 6.77
N GLU A 232 12.91 -20.40 6.75
CA GLU A 232 11.77 -20.51 7.67
C GLU A 232 10.77 -21.59 7.27
N LEU A 233 10.50 -21.78 5.98
CA LEU A 233 9.65 -22.85 5.47
C LEU A 233 10.23 -24.22 5.80
N GLU A 234 11.56 -24.39 5.65
CA GLU A 234 12.27 -25.63 6.04
C GLU A 234 12.14 -25.91 7.54
N LYS A 235 12.39 -24.91 8.40
CA LYS A 235 12.25 -25.05 9.86
C LYS A 235 10.84 -25.42 10.28
N ALA A 236 9.84 -24.87 9.62
CA ALA A 236 8.43 -25.14 9.90
C ALA A 236 7.93 -26.45 9.26
N ASN A 237 8.71 -27.06 8.36
CA ASN A 237 8.32 -28.20 7.54
C ASN A 237 7.01 -27.96 6.77
N VAL A 238 6.92 -26.79 6.11
CA VAL A 238 5.78 -26.33 5.31
C VAL A 238 6.25 -26.00 3.91
N GLU A 239 5.44 -26.31 2.91
CA GLU A 239 5.64 -25.87 1.52
C GLU A 239 4.61 -24.78 1.20
N LEU A 240 5.10 -23.56 0.94
CA LEU A 240 4.29 -22.43 0.49
C LEU A 240 5.03 -21.71 -0.63
N ASP A 241 4.26 -21.23 -1.58
CA ASP A 241 4.73 -20.28 -2.58
C ASP A 241 4.45 -18.87 -2.09
N ILE A 242 5.52 -18.07 -1.91
CA ILE A 242 5.43 -16.69 -1.43
C ILE A 242 5.91 -15.77 -2.54
N PRO A 243 4.97 -15.19 -3.34
CA PRO A 243 5.31 -14.29 -4.42
C PRO A 243 6.09 -13.07 -3.94
N ILE A 244 7.12 -12.69 -4.68
CA ILE A 244 7.90 -11.49 -4.41
C ILE A 244 7.66 -10.49 -5.54
N GLY A 245 7.29 -9.27 -5.17
CA GLY A 245 7.03 -8.20 -6.12
C GLY A 245 7.69 -6.89 -5.74
N THR A 246 7.38 -5.85 -6.51
CA THR A 246 7.92 -4.52 -6.28
C THR A 246 6.88 -3.43 -6.44
N MET A 247 7.11 -2.30 -5.77
CA MET A 247 6.31 -1.09 -5.92
C MET A 247 6.90 -0.19 -7.01
N MET A 248 6.10 0.09 -8.03
CA MET A 248 6.43 1.00 -9.13
C MET A 248 6.01 2.41 -8.73
N GLU A 249 6.93 3.16 -8.15
CA GLU A 249 6.65 4.46 -7.53
C GLU A 249 7.70 5.53 -7.81
N LEU A 250 8.68 5.19 -8.65
CA LEU A 250 9.65 6.14 -9.17
C LEU A 250 9.53 6.23 -10.70
N PRO A 251 9.60 7.42 -11.31
CA PRO A 251 9.51 7.60 -12.76
C PRO A 251 10.50 6.75 -13.54
N ARG A 252 11.71 6.57 -13.01
CA ARG A 252 12.72 5.72 -13.64
C ARG A 252 12.27 4.27 -13.70
N ALA A 253 11.72 3.73 -12.62
CA ALA A 253 11.20 2.36 -12.59
C ALA A 253 10.11 2.16 -13.66
N CYS A 254 9.21 3.13 -13.81
CA CYS A 254 8.15 3.07 -14.82
C CYS A 254 8.70 3.08 -16.25
N VAL A 255 9.75 3.87 -16.52
CA VAL A 255 10.37 3.96 -17.88
C VAL A 255 11.17 2.70 -18.20
N THR A 256 11.72 2.02 -17.21
CA THR A 256 12.49 0.76 -17.37
C THR A 256 11.73 -0.45 -16.82
N ALA A 257 10.42 -0.44 -16.93
CA ALA A 257 9.55 -1.48 -16.35
C ALA A 257 9.84 -2.87 -16.94
N ASP A 258 10.20 -2.96 -18.21
CA ASP A 258 10.59 -4.19 -18.90
C ASP A 258 11.81 -4.86 -18.25
N GLU A 259 12.81 -4.08 -17.84
CA GLU A 259 13.98 -4.60 -17.12
C GLU A 259 13.61 -5.11 -15.72
N ILE A 260 12.69 -4.41 -15.04
CA ILE A 260 12.22 -4.76 -13.69
C ILE A 260 11.40 -6.04 -13.75
N VAL A 261 10.43 -6.12 -14.65
CA VAL A 261 9.59 -7.33 -14.87
C VAL A 261 10.43 -8.53 -15.27
N GLY A 262 11.46 -8.32 -16.09
CA GLY A 262 12.37 -9.38 -16.51
C GLY A 262 13.36 -9.82 -15.43
N THR A 263 13.30 -9.30 -14.21
CA THR A 263 14.15 -9.74 -13.12
C THR A 263 13.65 -11.06 -12.56
N GLU A 264 14.52 -12.06 -12.50
CA GLU A 264 14.21 -13.39 -11.97
C GLU A 264 13.69 -13.32 -10.52
N GLY A 265 12.59 -14.02 -10.26
CA GLY A 265 11.93 -14.05 -8.95
C GLY A 265 11.06 -12.83 -8.64
N VAL A 266 10.83 -11.94 -9.60
CA VAL A 266 9.81 -10.87 -9.50
C VAL A 266 8.54 -11.34 -10.19
N GLU A 267 7.45 -11.46 -9.43
CA GLU A 267 6.22 -12.10 -9.88
C GLU A 267 5.05 -11.14 -10.02
N PHE A 268 5.09 -10.01 -9.30
CA PHE A 268 4.03 -9.00 -9.38
C PHE A 268 4.57 -7.58 -9.22
N MET A 269 3.76 -6.61 -9.62
CA MET A 269 4.02 -5.19 -9.45
C MET A 269 2.78 -4.48 -8.92
N SER A 270 3.01 -3.47 -8.09
CA SER A 270 1.97 -2.56 -7.62
C SER A 270 2.42 -1.12 -7.81
N PHE A 271 1.50 -0.20 -8.10
CA PHE A 271 1.82 1.22 -8.25
C PHE A 271 1.65 1.96 -6.92
N GLY A 272 2.74 2.56 -6.43
CA GLY A 272 2.74 3.47 -5.28
C GLY A 272 2.41 4.89 -5.74
N THR A 273 1.12 5.20 -5.86
CA THR A 273 0.67 6.45 -6.49
C THR A 273 1.08 7.70 -5.73
N ASN A 274 1.31 7.64 -4.42
CA ASN A 274 1.77 8.77 -3.62
C ASN A 274 3.18 9.22 -4.03
N ASP A 275 4.14 8.31 -3.96
CA ASP A 275 5.54 8.59 -4.31
C ASP A 275 5.70 8.83 -5.81
N LEU A 276 4.97 8.10 -6.66
CA LEU A 276 5.01 8.29 -8.10
C LEU A 276 4.49 9.68 -8.49
N THR A 277 3.36 10.12 -7.95
CA THR A 277 2.80 11.44 -8.20
C THR A 277 3.76 12.54 -7.75
N GLN A 278 4.28 12.43 -6.52
CA GLN A 278 5.27 13.35 -5.99
C GLN A 278 6.50 13.47 -6.89
N SER A 279 7.04 12.32 -7.32
CA SER A 279 8.26 12.26 -8.11
C SER A 279 8.07 12.75 -9.54
N VAL A 280 6.93 12.46 -10.17
CA VAL A 280 6.58 12.91 -11.53
C VAL A 280 6.39 14.42 -11.57
N TRP A 281 5.69 14.99 -10.57
CA TRP A 281 5.44 16.43 -10.50
C TRP A 281 6.61 17.22 -9.88
N GLY A 282 7.54 16.54 -9.20
CA GLY A 282 8.64 17.20 -8.47
C GLY A 282 8.16 18.01 -7.27
N PHE A 283 7.02 17.63 -6.65
CA PHE A 283 6.48 18.29 -5.47
C PHE A 283 6.68 17.43 -4.23
N SER A 284 7.09 18.06 -3.13
CA SER A 284 7.01 17.41 -1.83
C SER A 284 5.55 17.32 -1.39
N ARG A 285 5.06 16.10 -1.10
CA ARG A 285 3.69 15.88 -0.62
C ARG A 285 3.41 16.68 0.66
N ASP A 286 4.38 16.76 1.55
CA ASP A 286 4.25 17.38 2.85
C ASP A 286 4.28 18.92 2.76
N ASP A 287 4.99 19.46 1.77
CA ASP A 287 5.11 20.91 1.55
C ASP A 287 4.14 21.47 0.52
N ALA A 288 3.58 20.64 -0.34
CA ALA A 288 2.73 21.06 -1.46
C ALA A 288 1.45 21.80 -1.03
N ILE A 289 0.95 21.56 0.19
CA ILE A 289 -0.28 22.17 0.71
C ILE A 289 -0.27 23.69 0.61
N LYS A 290 0.90 24.31 0.66
CA LYS A 290 1.07 25.77 0.60
C LYS A 290 0.74 26.38 -0.79
N PHE A 291 0.77 25.58 -1.85
CA PHE A 291 0.58 26.05 -3.23
C PHE A 291 -0.31 25.15 -4.08
N ILE A 292 -0.56 23.92 -3.69
CA ILE A 292 -1.28 22.90 -4.49
C ILE A 292 -2.70 23.36 -4.86
N GLY A 293 -3.38 24.14 -4.01
CA GLY A 293 -4.71 24.63 -4.27
C GLY A 293 -4.84 25.46 -5.57
N ARG A 294 -3.78 26.18 -5.95
CA ARG A 294 -3.73 26.93 -7.23
C ARG A 294 -3.52 26.03 -8.44
N TYR A 295 -2.94 24.84 -8.24
CA TYR A 295 -2.74 23.85 -9.29
C TYR A 295 -3.97 22.94 -9.44
N GLN A 296 -4.73 22.71 -8.37
CA GLN A 296 -5.93 21.86 -8.40
C GLN A 296 -7.04 22.43 -9.28
N GLU A 297 -7.12 23.75 -9.46
CA GLU A 297 -8.07 24.39 -10.38
C GLU A 297 -7.78 24.07 -11.85
N GLN A 298 -6.55 23.66 -12.18
CA GLN A 298 -6.12 23.42 -13.56
C GLN A 298 -5.76 21.97 -13.85
N VAL A 299 -5.34 21.19 -12.83
CA VAL A 299 -4.89 19.81 -12.98
C VAL A 299 -5.31 18.99 -11.74
N GLY A 300 -6.23 18.07 -11.90
CA GLY A 300 -6.67 17.21 -10.79
C GLY A 300 -5.57 16.24 -10.34
N ILE A 301 -5.12 16.38 -9.09
CA ILE A 301 -4.14 15.49 -8.45
C ILE A 301 -4.73 14.98 -7.14
N CYS A 302 -4.76 13.66 -6.94
CA CYS A 302 -5.08 13.05 -5.65
C CYS A 302 -4.43 11.69 -5.44
N GLY A 303 -4.04 11.40 -4.20
CA GLY A 303 -3.31 10.22 -3.79
C GLY A 303 -4.12 8.95 -3.52
N GLU A 304 -5.42 8.93 -3.54
CA GLU A 304 -6.28 7.76 -3.22
C GLU A 304 -6.90 7.13 -4.48
N HIS A 305 -6.10 6.94 -5.53
CA HIS A 305 -6.57 6.49 -6.84
C HIS A 305 -7.29 5.14 -6.84
N GLY A 306 -6.89 4.20 -5.96
CA GLY A 306 -7.52 2.88 -5.88
C GLY A 306 -8.99 2.90 -5.41
N GLY A 307 -9.42 3.96 -4.73
CA GLY A 307 -10.79 4.16 -4.26
C GLY A 307 -11.55 5.28 -4.97
N GLU A 308 -10.93 5.97 -5.95
CA GLU A 308 -11.56 7.06 -6.70
C GLU A 308 -12.22 6.52 -7.98
N PRO A 309 -13.54 6.77 -8.20
CA PRO A 309 -14.31 6.14 -9.27
C PRO A 309 -13.75 6.29 -10.68
N LYS A 310 -13.25 7.48 -11.05
CA LYS A 310 -12.70 7.73 -12.39
C LYS A 310 -11.39 7.00 -12.60
N SER A 311 -10.55 6.97 -11.56
CA SER A 311 -9.27 6.25 -11.57
C SER A 311 -9.50 4.74 -11.66
N VAL A 312 -10.46 4.18 -10.93
CA VAL A 312 -10.83 2.75 -11.04
C VAL A 312 -11.29 2.42 -12.47
N GLY A 313 -12.12 3.28 -13.08
CA GLY A 313 -12.54 3.12 -14.48
C GLY A 313 -11.36 3.18 -15.46
N PHE A 314 -10.37 4.05 -15.20
CA PHE A 314 -9.16 4.15 -16.00
C PHE A 314 -8.28 2.88 -15.87
N PHE A 315 -8.04 2.40 -14.65
CA PHE A 315 -7.28 1.17 -14.43
C PHE A 315 -7.94 -0.07 -15.05
N HIS A 316 -9.27 -0.15 -14.97
CA HIS A 316 -10.02 -1.18 -15.70
C HIS A 316 -9.76 -1.10 -17.22
N SER A 317 -9.73 0.10 -17.81
CA SER A 317 -9.49 0.27 -19.25
C SER A 317 -8.07 -0.12 -19.68
N LEU A 318 -7.10 -0.08 -18.75
CA LEU A 318 -5.73 -0.52 -18.95
C LEU A 318 -5.52 -2.02 -18.72
N GLY A 319 -6.53 -2.74 -18.23
CA GLY A 319 -6.46 -4.17 -17.97
C GLY A 319 -5.69 -4.53 -16.69
N PHE A 320 -5.78 -3.70 -15.67
CA PHE A 320 -5.20 -4.02 -14.34
C PHE A 320 -5.94 -5.19 -13.70
N ASP A 321 -5.24 -6.00 -12.92
CA ASP A 321 -5.80 -7.14 -12.21
C ASP A 321 -6.55 -6.72 -10.94
N TYR A 322 -6.05 -5.71 -10.23
CA TYR A 322 -6.64 -5.23 -8.99
C TYR A 322 -6.40 -3.74 -8.73
N VAL A 323 -7.21 -3.19 -7.83
CA VAL A 323 -6.98 -1.92 -7.15
C VAL A 323 -7.02 -2.14 -5.65
N SER A 324 -6.27 -1.33 -4.89
CA SER A 324 -6.23 -1.39 -3.44
C SER A 324 -6.55 -0.02 -2.85
N CYS A 325 -7.46 0.03 -1.87
CA CYS A 325 -7.94 1.27 -1.26
C CYS A 325 -8.18 1.10 0.24
N SER A 326 -8.38 2.21 0.95
CA SER A 326 -8.75 2.17 2.37
C SER A 326 -10.03 1.37 2.61
N PRO A 327 -10.23 0.73 3.78
CA PRO A 327 -11.36 -0.16 4.05
C PRO A 327 -12.72 0.42 3.67
N PHE A 328 -12.99 1.66 4.07
CA PHE A 328 -14.27 2.34 3.81
C PHE A 328 -14.50 2.75 2.35
N ARG A 329 -13.46 2.70 1.50
CA ARG A 329 -13.55 2.92 0.05
C ARG A 329 -13.87 1.65 -0.73
N VAL A 330 -13.75 0.47 -0.12
CA VAL A 330 -14.02 -0.83 -0.78
C VAL A 330 -15.40 -0.89 -1.46
N PRO A 331 -16.53 -0.51 -0.83
CA PRO A 331 -17.82 -0.52 -1.51
C PRO A 331 -17.89 0.38 -2.74
N ILE A 332 -17.29 1.59 -2.66
CA ILE A 332 -17.23 2.54 -3.77
C ILE A 332 -16.42 1.96 -4.92
N ALA A 333 -15.26 1.39 -4.63
CA ALA A 333 -14.39 0.76 -5.63
C ALA A 333 -15.07 -0.43 -6.32
N ARG A 334 -15.82 -1.26 -5.58
CA ARG A 334 -16.61 -2.37 -6.12
C ARG A 334 -17.63 -1.88 -7.14
N ILE A 335 -18.43 -0.86 -6.79
CA ILE A 335 -19.43 -0.27 -7.70
C ILE A 335 -18.73 0.34 -8.92
N SER A 336 -17.64 1.08 -8.74
CA SER A 336 -16.91 1.73 -9.83
C SER A 336 -16.34 0.72 -10.82
N ALA A 337 -15.79 -0.39 -10.33
CA ALA A 337 -15.29 -1.48 -11.17
C ALA A 337 -16.41 -2.15 -11.94
N GLY A 338 -17.56 -2.40 -11.31
CA GLY A 338 -18.77 -2.92 -11.98
C GLY A 338 -19.30 -1.96 -13.06
N GLN A 339 -19.34 -0.65 -12.78
CA GLN A 339 -19.73 0.36 -13.77
C GLN A 339 -18.79 0.38 -14.98
N ALA A 340 -17.48 0.30 -14.75
CA ALA A 340 -16.48 0.26 -15.81
C ALA A 340 -16.64 -0.99 -16.70
N ALA A 341 -16.86 -2.15 -16.09
CA ALA A 341 -17.12 -3.40 -16.80
C ALA A 341 -18.42 -3.33 -17.63
N ALA A 342 -19.53 -2.83 -17.05
CA ALA A 342 -20.78 -2.62 -17.75
C ALA A 342 -20.64 -1.69 -18.96
N GLN A 343 -19.92 -0.57 -18.81
CA GLN A 343 -19.63 0.35 -19.92
C GLN A 343 -18.81 -0.31 -21.03
N SER A 344 -17.84 -1.15 -20.69
CA SER A 344 -17.05 -1.91 -21.67
C SER A 344 -17.89 -2.91 -22.44
N MET A 345 -18.79 -3.64 -21.77
CA MET A 345 -19.74 -4.56 -22.39
C MET A 345 -20.69 -3.84 -23.36
N LEU A 346 -21.24 -2.67 -22.96
CA LEU A 346 -22.09 -1.85 -23.82
C LEU A 346 -21.37 -1.36 -25.08
N LYS A 347 -20.12 -0.90 -24.95
CA LYS A 347 -19.31 -0.47 -26.09
C LYS A 347 -19.04 -1.63 -27.06
N LYS A 348 -18.66 -2.81 -26.55
CA LYS A 348 -18.48 -4.02 -27.36
C LYS A 348 -19.77 -4.38 -28.11
N SER A 349 -20.93 -4.43 -27.42
CA SER A 349 -22.21 -4.76 -28.04
C SER A 349 -22.67 -3.73 -29.06
N ALA A 350 -22.36 -2.45 -28.90
CA ALA A 350 -22.64 -1.40 -29.87
C ALA A 350 -21.73 -1.53 -31.10
N GLY A 351 -20.43 -1.81 -30.89
CA GLY A 351 -19.48 -2.10 -31.98
C GLY A 351 -19.91 -3.30 -32.82
N ASP A 352 -20.31 -4.39 -32.17
CA ASP A 352 -20.81 -5.59 -32.84
C ASP A 352 -22.09 -5.33 -33.66
N ARG A 353 -23.00 -4.50 -33.14
CA ARG A 353 -24.20 -4.08 -33.86
C ARG A 353 -23.88 -3.25 -35.09
N LEU A 354 -22.97 -2.30 -34.98
CA LEU A 354 -22.50 -1.48 -36.09
C LEU A 354 -21.81 -2.34 -37.15
N TYR A 355 -20.94 -3.26 -36.74
CA TYR A 355 -20.24 -4.19 -37.63
C TYR A 355 -21.26 -5.09 -38.36
N ARG A 356 -22.20 -5.70 -37.66
CA ARG A 356 -23.27 -6.52 -38.29
C ARG A 356 -24.15 -5.71 -39.23
N SER A 357 -24.48 -4.46 -38.89
CA SER A 357 -25.27 -3.58 -39.77
C SER A 357 -24.50 -3.19 -41.02
N SER A 358 -23.20 -2.95 -40.94
CA SER A 358 -22.35 -2.66 -42.11
C SER A 358 -22.23 -3.86 -43.04
N ILE A 359 -22.08 -5.08 -42.52
CA ILE A 359 -22.04 -6.31 -43.33
C ILE A 359 -23.42 -6.55 -44.01
N THR A 360 -24.50 -6.27 -43.30
CA THR A 360 -25.86 -6.45 -43.87
C THR A 360 -26.11 -5.43 -44.99
N ASN A 361 -25.63 -4.21 -44.87
CA ASN A 361 -25.72 -3.18 -45.91
C ASN A 361 -24.87 -3.51 -47.14
N VAL A 362 -23.67 -4.06 -46.96
CA VAL A 362 -22.81 -4.51 -48.06
C VAL A 362 -23.47 -5.67 -48.83
N LYS A 363 -24.07 -6.64 -48.11
CA LYS A 363 -24.80 -7.76 -48.75
C LYS A 363 -26.08 -7.30 -49.48
N ARG A 364 -26.73 -6.21 -49.06
CA ARG A 364 -27.89 -5.62 -49.76
C ARG A 364 -27.47 -4.80 -50.98
N ALA A 365 -26.34 -4.13 -50.95
CA ALA A 365 -25.80 -3.40 -52.10
C ALA A 365 -25.34 -4.34 -53.21
N GLY A 366 -24.76 -5.50 -52.88
CA GLY A 366 -24.31 -6.50 -53.88
C GLY A 366 -25.45 -7.32 -54.49
N LYS A 367 -26.68 -7.23 -54.01
CA LYS A 367 -27.87 -7.88 -54.60
C LYS A 367 -28.73 -6.95 -55.51
N LYS A 368 -28.31 -5.70 -55.73
CA LYS A 368 -28.95 -4.73 -56.60
C LYS A 368 -28.20 -4.51 -57.92
N SER A 369 -27.21 -5.30 -58.22
CA SER A 369 -26.40 -5.22 -59.44
C SER A 369 -26.46 -6.49 -60.31
N ASP A 370 -27.53 -7.28 -60.20
CA ASP A 370 -27.88 -8.38 -61.15
C ASP A 370 -29.24 -8.08 -61.78
#